data_566b9a19ef55ff3e7f9eee5face71f46
#
_entry.id   566b9a19ef55ff3e7f9eee5face71f46
#
_cell.length_a   1.000
_cell.length_b   1.000
_cell.length_c   1.000
_cell.angle_alpha   90.00
_cell.angle_beta   90.00
_cell.angle_gamma   90.00
#
_symmetry.space_group_name_H-M   'P 1'
#
loop_
_entity.id
_entity.type
_entity.pdbx_description
1 polymer ?
#
loop_
_entity_poly.entity_id
_entity_poly.type
_entity_poly.pdbx_seq_one_letter_code
_entity_poly.pdbx_strand_id
1 'polypeptide(L)'
;MVEASSTTGQRAASIEHVGYTMRVFMARAVLFQDAVAKTAGLNSTDLQLSSLLMLFGPATPGELAERSGLTAGGAITAAIDRLEQAGIVVRSKDPHDRRRVIVSVDLEAVLAKVGPVYGAVGQRWADYLSTLTDEQIAFAD
;
A
#
# COMPACT_ATOMS: atom_id res chain seq x y z
N MET A 1 -33.86 -34.28 0.50
CA MET A 1 -32.89 -34.19 -0.62
C MET A 1 -32.91 -32.84 -1.35
N VAL A 2 -33.85 -31.94 -1.06
CA VAL A 2 -33.99 -30.60 -1.67
C VAL A 2 -33.14 -29.52 -0.96
N GLU A 3 -32.94 -29.62 0.35
CA GLU A 3 -32.17 -28.60 1.13
C GLU A 3 -30.67 -28.55 0.81
N ALA A 4 -30.03 -29.69 0.57
CA ALA A 4 -28.60 -29.75 0.28
C ALA A 4 -28.26 -29.10 -1.07
N SER A 5 -29.16 -29.16 -2.06
CA SER A 5 -28.97 -28.54 -3.38
C SER A 5 -29.09 -27.00 -3.32
N SER A 6 -29.99 -26.49 -2.46
CA SER A 6 -30.16 -25.04 -2.23
C SER A 6 -28.91 -24.42 -1.56
N THR A 7 -28.35 -25.07 -0.56
CA THR A 7 -27.17 -24.61 0.18
C THR A 7 -25.91 -24.55 -0.72
N THR A 8 -25.77 -25.57 -1.61
CA THR A 8 -24.63 -25.59 -2.56
C THR A 8 -24.72 -24.47 -3.59
N GLY A 9 -25.91 -24.18 -4.12
CA GLY A 9 -26.12 -23.08 -5.05
C GLY A 9 -25.87 -21.71 -4.42
N GLN A 10 -26.34 -21.52 -3.19
CA GLN A 10 -26.12 -20.27 -2.46
C GLN A 10 -24.63 -20.04 -2.13
N ARG A 11 -23.91 -21.10 -1.75
CA ARG A 11 -22.46 -21.01 -1.52
C ARG A 11 -21.70 -20.65 -2.80
N ALA A 12 -22.05 -21.22 -3.93
CA ALA A 12 -21.43 -20.91 -5.22
C ALA A 12 -21.66 -19.44 -5.60
N ALA A 13 -22.89 -18.94 -5.46
CA ALA A 13 -23.21 -17.52 -5.71
C ALA A 13 -22.43 -16.57 -4.78
N SER A 14 -22.28 -16.93 -3.51
CA SER A 14 -21.47 -16.14 -2.56
C SER A 14 -19.99 -16.09 -2.96
N ILE A 15 -19.41 -17.19 -3.39
CA ILE A 15 -18.03 -17.26 -3.85
C ILE A 15 -17.83 -16.37 -5.09
N GLU A 16 -18.76 -16.42 -6.05
CA GLU A 16 -18.72 -15.58 -7.23
C GLU A 16 -18.81 -14.09 -6.88
N HIS A 17 -19.70 -13.75 -5.95
CA HIS A 17 -19.86 -12.37 -5.47
C HIS A 17 -18.59 -11.85 -4.77
N VAL A 18 -17.97 -12.65 -3.91
CA VAL A 18 -16.68 -12.32 -3.27
C VAL A 18 -15.61 -12.07 -4.34
N GLY A 19 -15.52 -12.96 -5.34
CA GLY A 19 -14.58 -12.78 -6.45
C GLY A 19 -14.82 -11.50 -7.25
N TYR A 20 -16.07 -11.15 -7.52
CA TYR A 20 -16.42 -9.89 -8.16
C TYR A 20 -16.04 -8.68 -7.29
N THR A 21 -16.39 -8.70 -6.01
CA THR A 21 -16.08 -7.63 -5.05
C THR A 21 -14.58 -7.39 -4.96
N MET A 22 -13.78 -8.46 -4.92
CA MET A 22 -12.32 -8.37 -4.90
C MET A 22 -11.77 -7.69 -6.15
N ARG A 23 -12.28 -8.04 -7.35
CA ARG A 23 -11.87 -7.38 -8.60
C ARG A 23 -12.20 -5.88 -8.59
N VAL A 24 -13.39 -5.52 -8.12
CA VAL A 24 -13.81 -4.11 -7.99
C VAL A 24 -12.92 -3.38 -6.98
N PHE A 25 -12.62 -4.00 -5.85
CA PHE A 25 -11.72 -3.44 -4.84
C PHE A 25 -10.34 -3.17 -5.41
N MET A 26 -9.72 -4.14 -6.08
CA MET A 26 -8.40 -3.99 -6.68
C MET A 26 -8.37 -2.85 -7.72
N ALA A 27 -9.37 -2.77 -8.58
CA ALA A 27 -9.46 -1.69 -9.57
C ALA A 27 -9.58 -0.31 -8.89
N ARG A 28 -10.43 -0.19 -7.87
CA ARG A 28 -10.61 1.06 -7.11
C ARG A 28 -9.39 1.43 -6.28
N ALA A 29 -8.68 0.45 -5.73
CA ALA A 29 -7.45 0.67 -4.97
C ALA A 29 -6.36 1.31 -5.84
N VAL A 30 -6.20 0.86 -7.10
CA VAL A 30 -5.26 1.47 -8.05
C VAL A 30 -5.63 2.94 -8.32
N LEU A 31 -6.90 3.24 -8.60
CA LEU A 31 -7.35 4.62 -8.84
C LEU A 31 -7.19 5.50 -7.60
N PHE A 32 -7.46 4.96 -6.43
CA PHE A 32 -7.26 5.65 -5.16
C PHE A 32 -5.78 6.00 -4.93
N GLN A 33 -4.89 5.03 -5.13
CA GLN A 33 -3.45 5.24 -5.01
C GLN A 33 -2.93 6.33 -5.97
N ASP A 34 -3.40 6.34 -7.21
CA ASP A 34 -3.04 7.37 -8.18
C ASP A 34 -3.54 8.77 -7.75
N ALA A 35 -4.76 8.85 -7.23
CA ALA A 35 -5.31 10.10 -6.70
C ALA A 35 -4.52 10.62 -5.48
N VAL A 36 -4.15 9.73 -4.55
CA VAL A 36 -3.31 10.07 -3.39
C VAL A 36 -1.93 10.57 -3.83
N ALA A 37 -1.29 9.87 -4.77
CA ALA A 37 0.00 10.28 -5.31
C ALA A 37 -0.05 11.69 -5.89
N LYS A 38 -1.05 11.98 -6.71
CA LYS A 38 -1.27 13.32 -7.29
C LYS A 38 -1.46 14.40 -6.23
N THR A 39 -2.22 14.11 -5.17
CA THR A 39 -2.42 15.05 -4.05
C THR A 39 -1.11 15.37 -3.34
N ALA A 40 -0.20 14.41 -3.23
CA ALA A 40 1.12 14.57 -2.63
C ALA A 40 2.18 15.18 -3.60
N GLY A 41 1.82 15.46 -4.85
CA GLY A 41 2.76 15.90 -5.88
C GLY A 41 3.71 14.78 -6.35
N LEU A 42 3.28 13.53 -6.20
CA LEU A 42 4.02 12.32 -6.57
C LEU A 42 3.34 11.63 -7.77
N ASN A 43 4.04 10.69 -8.37
CA ASN A 43 3.40 9.69 -9.22
C ASN A 43 3.12 8.39 -8.46
N SER A 44 2.36 7.48 -9.05
CA SER A 44 1.96 6.22 -8.40
C SER A 44 3.15 5.34 -8.03
N THR A 45 4.22 5.34 -8.84
CA THR A 45 5.45 4.59 -8.55
C THR A 45 6.16 5.15 -7.32
N ASP A 46 6.29 6.48 -7.23
CA ASP A 46 6.92 7.13 -6.09
C ASP A 46 6.15 6.87 -4.78
N LEU A 47 4.81 6.96 -4.83
CA LEU A 47 3.96 6.61 -3.69
C LEU A 47 4.12 5.14 -3.30
N GLN A 48 4.17 4.21 -4.27
CA GLN A 48 4.37 2.79 -4.01
C GLN A 48 5.73 2.53 -3.33
N LEU A 49 6.80 3.14 -3.81
CA LEU A 49 8.14 3.00 -3.20
C LEU A 49 8.17 3.51 -1.76
N SER A 50 7.57 4.67 -1.49
CA SER A 50 7.46 5.19 -0.13
C SER A 50 6.65 4.25 0.78
N SER A 51 5.56 3.67 0.27
CA SER A 51 4.75 2.68 0.99
C SER A 51 5.53 1.40 1.32
N LEU A 52 6.34 0.89 0.37
CA LEU A 52 7.20 -0.27 0.62
C LEU A 52 8.24 0.01 1.71
N LEU A 53 8.83 1.21 1.72
CA LEU A 53 9.76 1.61 2.78
C LEU A 53 9.07 1.75 4.14
N MET A 54 7.82 2.20 4.18
CA MET A 54 7.04 2.28 5.42
C MET A 54 6.69 0.89 5.96
N LEU A 55 6.31 -0.04 5.10
CA LEU A 55 5.87 -1.39 5.47
C LEU A 55 7.04 -2.31 5.85
N PHE A 56 8.13 -2.24 5.11
CA PHE A 56 9.25 -3.18 5.23
C PHE A 56 10.54 -2.56 5.76
N GLY A 57 10.49 -1.28 6.13
CA GLY A 57 11.63 -0.53 6.66
C GLY A 57 12.63 -0.07 5.61
N PRO A 58 13.71 0.60 6.07
CA PRO A 58 14.78 1.10 5.22
C PRO A 58 15.38 0.02 4.32
N ALA A 59 15.84 0.43 3.14
CA ALA A 59 16.39 -0.49 2.15
C ALA A 59 17.47 0.19 1.29
N THR A 60 18.36 -0.61 0.73
CA THR A 60 19.22 -0.14 -0.37
C THR A 60 18.40 0.07 -1.64
N PRO A 61 18.87 0.87 -2.61
CA PRO A 61 18.22 1.00 -3.91
C PRO A 61 17.99 -0.34 -4.63
N GLY A 62 18.93 -1.30 -4.49
CA GLY A 62 18.80 -2.64 -5.06
C GLY A 62 17.67 -3.45 -4.41
N GLU A 63 17.63 -3.51 -3.08
CA GLU A 63 16.55 -4.17 -2.32
C GLU A 63 15.19 -3.54 -2.60
N LEU A 64 15.14 -2.22 -2.76
CA LEU A 64 13.90 -1.52 -3.09
C LEU A 64 13.43 -1.82 -4.52
N ALA A 65 14.36 -1.96 -5.46
CA ALA A 65 14.06 -2.39 -6.82
C ALA A 65 13.47 -3.81 -6.84
N GLU A 66 14.07 -4.74 -6.11
CA GLU A 66 13.55 -6.11 -5.97
C GLU A 66 12.13 -6.14 -5.37
N ARG A 67 11.91 -5.40 -4.28
CA ARG A 67 10.60 -5.33 -3.60
C ARG A 67 9.51 -4.72 -4.50
N SER A 68 9.87 -3.78 -5.37
CA SER A 68 8.92 -3.06 -6.23
C SER A 68 8.69 -3.73 -7.58
N GLY A 69 9.52 -4.70 -7.96
CA GLY A 69 9.54 -5.27 -9.31
C GLY A 69 10.08 -4.33 -10.37
N LEU A 70 10.66 -3.19 -9.99
CA LEU A 70 11.33 -2.29 -10.91
C LEU A 70 12.71 -2.85 -11.28
N THR A 71 13.15 -2.56 -12.50
CA THR A 71 14.52 -2.91 -12.90
C THR A 71 15.54 -2.12 -12.09
N ALA A 72 16.53 -2.82 -11.56
CA ALA A 72 17.69 -2.17 -10.94
C ALA A 72 18.39 -1.26 -11.97
N GLY A 73 18.67 -0.02 -11.58
CA GLY A 73 19.34 0.95 -12.45
C GLY A 73 18.66 2.31 -12.48
N GLY A 74 18.59 2.94 -13.65
CA GLY A 74 18.15 4.33 -13.78
C GLY A 74 16.73 4.61 -13.27
N ALA A 75 15.79 3.69 -13.44
CA ALA A 75 14.39 3.90 -13.03
C ALA A 75 14.24 4.04 -11.52
N ILE A 76 14.85 3.13 -10.73
CA ILE A 76 14.80 3.18 -9.27
C ILE A 76 15.56 4.39 -8.72
N THR A 77 16.71 4.71 -9.31
CA THR A 77 17.52 5.88 -8.92
C THR A 77 16.73 7.18 -9.14
N ALA A 78 16.13 7.34 -10.32
CA ALA A 78 15.32 8.50 -10.63
C ALA A 78 14.09 8.65 -9.73
N ALA A 79 13.45 7.54 -9.36
CA ALA A 79 12.32 7.55 -8.42
C ALA A 79 12.77 7.98 -7.01
N ILE A 80 13.88 7.43 -6.52
CA ILE A 80 14.45 7.83 -5.21
C ILE A 80 14.87 9.29 -5.23
N ASP A 81 15.45 9.79 -6.33
CA ASP A 81 15.83 11.22 -6.47
C ASP A 81 14.61 12.14 -6.38
N ARG A 82 13.50 11.77 -7.04
CA ARG A 82 12.24 12.54 -6.93
C ARG A 82 11.67 12.51 -5.51
N LEU A 83 11.68 11.35 -4.86
CA LEU A 83 11.21 11.20 -3.47
C LEU A 83 12.08 12.03 -2.50
N GLU A 84 13.39 12.07 -2.70
CA GLU A 84 14.30 12.89 -1.89
C GLU A 84 14.07 14.38 -2.13
N GLN A 85 13.92 14.81 -3.39
CA GLN A 85 13.55 16.19 -3.73
C GLN A 85 12.19 16.60 -3.14
N ALA A 86 11.25 15.67 -3.05
CA ALA A 86 9.95 15.89 -2.40
C ALA A 86 10.04 15.88 -0.86
N GLY A 87 11.20 15.56 -0.28
CA GLY A 87 11.40 15.44 1.16
C GLY A 87 10.75 14.22 1.79
N ILE A 88 10.35 13.22 0.97
CA ILE A 88 9.66 12.00 1.42
C ILE A 88 10.64 10.95 1.94
N VAL A 89 11.82 10.90 1.36
CA VAL A 89 12.89 9.97 1.77
C VAL A 89 14.20 10.71 2.01
N VAL A 90 15.05 10.07 2.79
CA VAL A 90 16.43 10.50 3.03
C VAL A 90 17.39 9.37 2.70
N ARG A 91 18.56 9.73 2.17
CA ARG A 91 19.67 8.80 1.97
C ARG A 91 20.67 8.92 3.11
N SER A 92 21.10 7.81 3.65
CA SER A 92 22.15 7.71 4.65
C SER A 92 23.19 6.66 4.28
N LYS A 93 24.35 6.71 4.92
CA LYS A 93 25.33 5.63 4.81
C LYS A 93 24.97 4.51 5.79
N ASP A 94 25.14 3.27 5.34
CA ASP A 94 25.00 2.11 6.21
C ASP A 94 26.05 2.20 7.34
N PRO A 95 25.67 2.06 8.61
CA PRO A 95 26.62 2.13 9.73
C PRO A 95 27.64 0.99 9.73
N HIS A 96 27.33 -0.13 9.09
CA HIS A 96 28.19 -1.32 9.02
C HIS A 96 29.01 -1.40 7.72
N ASP A 97 28.53 -0.78 6.64
CA ASP A 97 29.24 -0.69 5.36
C ASP A 97 29.01 0.68 4.71
N ARG A 98 29.95 1.58 4.87
CA ARG A 98 29.90 2.95 4.32
C ARG A 98 29.83 3.02 2.79
N ARG A 99 30.04 1.92 2.08
CA ARG A 99 29.85 1.85 0.62
C ARG A 99 28.39 1.71 0.23
N ARG A 100 27.55 1.23 1.14
CA ARG A 100 26.11 1.07 0.93
C ARG A 100 25.37 2.35 1.28
N VAL A 101 24.41 2.67 0.44
CA VAL A 101 23.43 3.74 0.69
C VAL A 101 22.14 3.10 1.14
N ILE A 102 21.58 3.60 2.21
CA ILE A 102 20.26 3.20 2.74
C ILE A 102 19.28 4.34 2.48
N VAL A 103 18.14 3.99 1.95
CA VAL A 103 16.99 4.88 1.74
C VAL A 103 15.98 4.61 2.85
N SER A 104 15.57 5.63 3.54
CA SER A 104 14.54 5.57 4.59
C SER A 104 13.49 6.63 4.37
N VAL A 105 12.26 6.36 4.84
CA VAL A 105 11.17 7.34 4.79
C VAL A 105 11.35 8.39 5.88
N ASP A 106 11.12 9.65 5.53
CA ASP A 106 10.80 10.69 6.50
C ASP A 106 9.30 10.58 6.83
N LEU A 107 9.00 9.95 7.97
CA LEU A 107 7.63 9.67 8.37
C LEU A 107 6.81 10.93 8.59
N GLU A 108 7.41 11.98 9.14
CA GLU A 108 6.72 13.26 9.38
C GLU A 108 6.32 13.91 8.04
N ALA A 109 7.23 13.94 7.08
CA ALA A 109 6.96 14.47 5.75
C ALA A 109 5.88 13.68 4.99
N VAL A 110 5.88 12.33 5.10
CA VAL A 110 4.83 11.50 4.51
C VAL A 110 3.48 11.79 5.15
N LEU A 111 3.41 11.78 6.49
CA LEU A 111 2.17 12.04 7.21
C LEU A 111 1.61 13.43 6.90
N ALA A 112 2.45 14.44 6.76
CA ALA A 112 2.02 15.77 6.37
C ALA A 112 1.38 15.81 4.97
N LYS A 113 1.92 15.04 4.01
CA LYS A 113 1.47 15.03 2.60
C LYS A 113 0.27 14.15 2.33
N VAL A 114 0.26 12.93 2.87
CA VAL A 114 -0.78 11.93 2.56
C VAL A 114 -1.68 11.60 3.75
N GLY A 115 -1.27 11.98 4.97
CA GLY A 115 -2.01 11.71 6.20
C GLY A 115 -3.47 12.18 6.17
N PRO A 116 -3.79 13.39 5.70
CA PRO A 116 -5.18 13.84 5.64
C PRO A 116 -6.09 12.94 4.79
N VAL A 117 -5.58 12.41 3.67
CA VAL A 117 -6.33 11.51 2.77
C VAL A 117 -6.50 10.14 3.41
N TYR A 118 -5.42 9.55 3.91
CA TYR A 118 -5.48 8.25 4.59
C TYR A 118 -6.24 8.30 5.89
N GLY A 119 -6.16 9.40 6.64
CA GLY A 119 -6.93 9.60 7.86
C GLY A 119 -8.43 9.57 7.62
N ALA A 120 -8.92 10.24 6.57
CA ALA A 120 -10.33 10.22 6.20
C ALA A 120 -10.83 8.81 5.81
N VAL A 121 -9.98 8.03 5.12
CA VAL A 121 -10.27 6.62 4.78
C VAL A 121 -10.23 5.75 6.03
N GLY A 122 -9.21 5.93 6.88
CA GLY A 122 -9.07 5.21 8.14
C GLY A 122 -10.25 5.40 9.08
N GLN A 123 -10.77 6.64 9.19
CA GLN A 123 -11.96 6.90 10.00
C GLN A 123 -13.18 6.15 9.48
N ARG A 124 -13.43 6.16 8.16
CA ARG A 124 -14.54 5.39 7.55
C ARG A 124 -14.39 3.89 7.78
N TRP A 125 -13.17 3.38 7.75
CA TRP A 125 -12.89 1.99 8.09
C TRP A 125 -13.19 1.70 9.56
N ALA A 126 -12.72 2.54 10.48
CA ALA A 126 -13.00 2.40 11.91
C ALA A 126 -14.50 2.40 12.19
N ASP A 127 -15.24 3.35 11.58
CA ASP A 127 -16.68 3.44 11.70
C ASP A 127 -17.38 2.16 11.20
N TYR A 128 -16.96 1.63 10.05
CA TYR A 128 -17.49 0.37 9.51
C TYR A 128 -17.15 -0.82 10.41
N LEU A 129 -15.89 -0.97 10.81
CA LEU A 129 -15.46 -2.07 11.67
C LEU A 129 -16.19 -2.07 13.02
N SER A 130 -16.53 -0.90 13.55
CA SER A 130 -17.30 -0.78 14.79
C SER A 130 -18.75 -1.32 14.69
N THR A 131 -19.24 -1.53 13.47
CA THR A 131 -20.58 -2.14 13.23
C THR A 131 -20.55 -3.66 13.17
N LEU A 132 -19.36 -4.27 13.09
CA LEU A 132 -19.19 -5.72 12.99
C LEU A 132 -19.22 -6.38 14.36
N THR A 133 -19.66 -7.63 14.40
CA THR A 133 -19.59 -8.47 15.60
C THR A 133 -18.15 -8.96 15.83
N ASP A 134 -17.82 -9.34 17.07
CA ASP A 134 -16.52 -9.93 17.42
C ASP A 134 -16.21 -11.16 16.55
N GLU A 135 -17.22 -11.95 16.23
CA GLU A 135 -17.09 -13.14 15.38
C GLU A 135 -16.72 -12.79 13.93
N GLN A 136 -17.30 -11.67 13.40
CA GLN A 136 -16.97 -11.17 12.07
C GLN A 136 -15.57 -10.55 12.02
N ILE A 137 -15.16 -9.86 13.08
CA ILE A 137 -13.79 -9.32 13.20
C ILE A 137 -12.79 -10.47 13.28
N ALA A 138 -13.02 -11.48 14.13
CA ALA A 138 -12.13 -12.62 14.26
C ALA A 138 -12.00 -13.46 12.97
N PHE A 139 -13.03 -13.47 12.12
CA PHE A 139 -12.96 -14.13 10.81
C PHE A 139 -12.08 -13.35 9.81
N ALA A 140 -12.01 -12.02 9.95
CA ALA A 140 -11.26 -11.14 9.03
C ALA A 140 -9.78 -10.94 9.43
N ASP A 141 -9.41 -11.33 10.68
CA ASP A 141 -8.05 -11.22 11.23
C ASP A 141 -7.18 -12.40 10.78
#